data_1f3dd40e9620932f749d49ec6a1774ca
#
_entry.id   1f3dd40e9620932f749d49ec6a1774ca
#
_cell.length_a   1.000
_cell.length_b   1.000
_cell.length_c   1.000
_cell.angle_alpha   90.00
_cell.angle_beta   90.00
_cell.angle_gamma   90.00
#
_symmetry.space_group_name_H-M   'P 1'
#
loop_
_entity.id
_entity.type
_entity.pdbx_description
1 polymer ?
#
loop_
_entity_poly.entity_id
_entity_poly.type
_entity_poly.pdbx_seq_one_letter_code
_entity_poly.pdbx_strand_id
1 'polypeptide(L)'
;MKQRVILFFALLLFFALCSCAEESGDYPARTMPEGLLKDEIQLSRGEVLFMDKCASCHGKPGEGRSDRAAFFEPPAPDFTDAHYQRMDPAYLYWRIEVGKSIEPFRAQGSVMPAWGMHLTEQQLWQIVAYLQVRAH
;
A
#
# COMPACT_ATOMS: atom_id res chain seq x y z
N MET A 1 39.93 35.43 -1.53
CA MET A 1 38.44 35.52 -1.53
C MET A 1 37.80 34.60 -2.58
N LYS A 2 38.20 34.60 -3.85
CA LYS A 2 37.59 33.79 -4.92
C LYS A 2 37.61 32.25 -4.66
N GLN A 3 38.70 31.73 -4.08
CA GLN A 3 38.83 30.29 -3.80
C GLN A 3 37.89 29.77 -2.70
N ARG A 4 37.58 30.60 -1.71
CA ARG A 4 36.60 30.26 -0.64
C ARG A 4 35.14 30.23 -1.12
N VAL A 5 34.83 31.07 -2.10
CA VAL A 5 33.49 31.15 -2.71
C VAL A 5 33.24 29.90 -3.58
N ILE A 6 34.27 29.46 -4.35
CA ILE A 6 34.19 28.28 -5.20
C ILE A 6 33.98 26.99 -4.35
N LEU A 7 34.69 26.87 -3.21
CA LEU A 7 34.49 25.74 -2.27
C LEU A 7 33.08 25.73 -1.67
N PHE A 8 32.51 26.90 -1.36
CA PHE A 8 31.17 27.00 -0.80
C PHE A 8 30.08 26.59 -1.83
N PHE A 9 30.26 27.01 -3.09
CA PHE A 9 29.34 26.58 -4.16
C PHE A 9 29.47 25.12 -4.50
N ALA A 10 30.69 24.54 -4.47
CA ALA A 10 30.89 23.10 -4.67
C ALA A 10 30.25 22.27 -3.55
N LEU A 11 30.30 22.76 -2.29
CA LEU A 11 29.67 22.08 -1.14
C LEU A 11 28.15 22.14 -1.22
N LEU A 12 27.57 23.26 -1.66
CA LEU A 12 26.14 23.42 -1.87
C LEU A 12 25.61 22.53 -3.03
N LEU A 13 26.39 22.38 -4.11
CA LEU A 13 26.04 21.48 -5.20
C LEU A 13 26.09 20.01 -4.76
N PHE A 14 27.01 19.64 -3.89
CA PHE A 14 27.12 18.28 -3.36
C PHE A 14 25.93 17.90 -2.46
N PHE A 15 25.40 18.87 -1.69
CA PHE A 15 24.20 18.67 -0.86
C PHE A 15 22.91 18.57 -1.69
N ALA A 16 22.85 19.20 -2.86
CA ALA A 16 21.67 19.15 -3.74
C ALA A 16 21.52 17.80 -4.48
N LEU A 17 22.58 16.98 -4.52
CA LEU A 17 22.57 15.64 -5.11
C LEU A 17 22.28 14.53 -4.10
N CYS A 18 22.01 14.86 -2.83
CA CYS A 18 21.40 13.93 -1.88
C CYS A 18 19.91 13.78 -2.26
N SER A 19 19.68 13.26 -3.47
CA SER A 19 18.40 12.79 -3.95
C SER A 19 17.84 11.81 -2.94
N CYS A 20 16.63 12.05 -2.50
CA CYS A 20 15.81 11.10 -1.77
C CYS A 20 15.90 9.75 -2.49
N ALA A 21 16.71 8.82 -1.98
CA ALA A 21 16.50 7.42 -2.26
C ALA A 21 15.13 7.12 -1.67
N GLU A 22 14.11 6.96 -2.51
CA GLU A 22 12.89 6.30 -2.09
C GLU A 22 13.35 4.98 -1.46
N GLU A 23 13.02 4.78 -0.20
CA GLU A 23 13.16 3.49 0.43
C GLU A 23 12.28 2.54 -0.41
N SER A 24 12.92 1.88 -1.37
CA SER A 24 12.35 0.72 -2.02
C SER A 24 12.19 -0.30 -0.91
N GLY A 25 10.97 -0.43 -0.40
CA GLY A 25 10.64 -1.41 0.63
C GLY A 25 11.12 -2.78 0.16
N ASP A 26 11.51 -3.64 1.10
CA ASP A 26 11.98 -5.01 0.85
C ASP A 26 10.80 -5.91 0.40
N TYR A 27 10.23 -5.59 -0.77
CA TYR A 27 9.15 -6.33 -1.42
C TYR A 27 9.43 -6.46 -2.93
N PRO A 28 8.94 -7.54 -3.57
CA PRO A 28 9.16 -7.77 -5.00
C PRO A 28 8.61 -6.64 -5.86
N ALA A 29 9.42 -6.13 -6.78
CA ALA A 29 8.97 -5.18 -7.78
C ALA A 29 7.87 -5.82 -8.65
N ARG A 30 6.73 -5.16 -8.76
CA ARG A 30 5.59 -5.57 -9.60
C ARG A 30 4.99 -4.35 -10.26
N THR A 31 4.40 -4.53 -11.44
CA THR A 31 3.74 -3.45 -12.16
C THR A 31 2.25 -3.73 -12.24
N MET A 32 1.44 -2.77 -11.79
CA MET A 32 -0.01 -2.83 -11.95
C MET A 32 -0.36 -2.83 -13.45
N PRO A 33 -1.31 -3.66 -13.91
CA PRO A 33 -1.79 -3.62 -15.28
C PRO A 33 -2.24 -2.23 -15.70
N GLU A 34 -1.83 -1.81 -16.90
CA GLU A 34 -2.16 -0.49 -17.42
C GLU A 34 -3.67 -0.30 -17.55
N GLY A 35 -4.15 0.89 -17.23
CA GLY A 35 -5.58 1.25 -17.32
C GLY A 35 -6.46 0.71 -16.19
N LEU A 36 -5.96 -0.14 -15.31
CA LEU A 36 -6.76 -0.83 -14.29
C LEU A 36 -7.53 0.15 -13.38
N LEU A 37 -6.95 1.28 -13.01
CA LEU A 37 -7.59 2.32 -12.19
C LEU A 37 -8.74 3.07 -12.87
N LYS A 38 -8.93 2.85 -14.19
CA LYS A 38 -9.99 3.47 -14.99
C LYS A 38 -10.98 2.43 -15.53
N ASP A 39 -10.75 1.16 -15.28
CA ASP A 39 -11.61 0.06 -15.72
C ASP A 39 -12.68 -0.20 -14.66
N GLU A 40 -13.88 0.37 -14.88
CA GLU A 40 -15.00 0.27 -13.94
C GLU A 40 -15.42 -1.19 -13.67
N ILE A 41 -15.28 -2.08 -14.64
CA ILE A 41 -15.61 -3.50 -14.47
C ILE A 41 -14.61 -4.17 -13.51
N GLN A 42 -13.33 -3.90 -13.70
CA GLN A 42 -12.29 -4.45 -12.82
C GLN A 42 -12.36 -3.85 -11.42
N LEU A 43 -12.63 -2.56 -11.31
CA LEU A 43 -12.84 -1.88 -10.02
C LEU A 43 -14.04 -2.45 -9.26
N SER A 44 -15.17 -2.68 -9.94
CA SER A 44 -16.35 -3.31 -9.34
C SER A 44 -16.06 -4.75 -8.86
N ARG A 45 -15.28 -5.52 -9.62
CA ARG A 45 -14.84 -6.85 -9.19
C ARG A 45 -13.93 -6.77 -7.96
N GLY A 46 -13.04 -5.79 -7.90
CA GLY A 46 -12.19 -5.51 -6.74
C GLY A 46 -13.01 -5.16 -5.51
N GLU A 47 -14.05 -4.34 -5.68
CA GLU A 47 -15.00 -4.02 -4.60
C GLU A 47 -15.70 -5.28 -4.06
N VAL A 48 -16.25 -6.11 -4.93
CA VAL A 48 -16.91 -7.36 -4.53
C VAL A 48 -15.96 -8.27 -3.75
N LEU A 49 -14.72 -8.44 -4.23
CA LEU A 49 -13.70 -9.21 -3.52
C LEU A 49 -13.34 -8.61 -2.16
N PHE A 50 -13.18 -7.29 -2.12
CA PHE A 50 -12.91 -6.58 -0.87
C PHE A 50 -14.05 -6.74 0.14
N MET A 51 -15.30 -6.61 -0.30
CA MET A 51 -16.47 -6.79 0.55
C MET A 51 -16.55 -8.19 1.14
N ASP A 52 -16.24 -9.20 0.35
CA ASP A 52 -16.30 -10.60 0.78
C ASP A 52 -15.15 -11.00 1.71
N LYS A 53 -13.93 -10.52 1.45
CA LYS A 53 -12.72 -11.00 2.12
C LYS A 53 -12.10 -10.04 3.12
N CYS A 54 -12.29 -8.73 2.94
CA CYS A 54 -11.52 -7.70 3.64
C CYS A 54 -12.39 -6.80 4.55
N ALA A 55 -13.62 -6.48 4.12
CA ALA A 55 -14.46 -5.46 4.77
C ALA A 55 -14.82 -5.81 6.22
N SER A 56 -14.83 -7.08 6.60
CA SER A 56 -15.10 -7.48 8.00
C SER A 56 -14.10 -6.89 9.00
N CYS A 57 -12.87 -6.59 8.56
CA CYS A 57 -11.85 -5.95 9.37
C CYS A 57 -11.58 -4.51 8.93
N HIS A 58 -11.54 -4.25 7.62
CA HIS A 58 -11.14 -2.97 7.05
C HIS A 58 -12.31 -2.00 6.79
N GLY A 59 -13.55 -2.37 7.19
CA GLY A 59 -14.74 -1.54 7.01
C GLY A 59 -15.29 -1.56 5.58
N LYS A 60 -16.58 -1.27 5.45
CA LYS A 60 -17.30 -1.16 4.18
C LYS A 60 -17.03 0.19 3.50
N PRO A 61 -17.45 0.38 2.23
CA PRO A 61 -17.40 1.69 1.58
C PRO A 61 -18.06 2.77 2.44
N GLY A 62 -17.37 3.90 2.61
CA GLY A 62 -17.85 5.01 3.46
C GLY A 62 -17.67 4.81 4.98
N GLU A 63 -17.27 3.63 5.41
CA GLU A 63 -16.83 3.37 6.77
C GLU A 63 -15.30 3.46 6.82
N GLY A 64 -14.72 3.88 7.93
CA GLY A 64 -13.30 3.76 8.20
C GLY A 64 -12.92 2.30 8.41
N ARG A 65 -12.28 1.97 9.52
CA ARG A 65 -12.12 0.55 9.92
C ARG A 65 -13.39 0.04 10.58
N SER A 66 -13.64 -1.29 10.52
CA SER A 66 -14.76 -1.88 11.24
C SER A 66 -14.50 -1.94 12.76
N ASP A 67 -15.56 -2.02 13.56
CA ASP A 67 -15.46 -2.19 15.02
C ASP A 67 -14.69 -3.46 15.40
N ARG A 68 -14.77 -4.51 14.57
CA ARG A 68 -13.99 -5.74 14.77
C ARG A 68 -12.48 -5.48 14.72
N ALA A 69 -12.04 -4.49 13.98
CA ALA A 69 -10.63 -4.13 13.89
C ALA A 69 -10.08 -3.54 15.19
N ALA A 70 -10.94 -3.02 16.08
CA ALA A 70 -10.51 -2.47 17.36
C ALA A 70 -9.94 -3.50 18.34
N PHE A 71 -10.21 -4.79 18.11
CA PHE A 71 -9.69 -5.88 18.95
C PHE A 71 -8.28 -6.34 18.55
N PHE A 72 -7.73 -5.85 17.45
CA PHE A 72 -6.40 -6.26 16.96
C PHE A 72 -5.35 -5.20 17.28
N GLU A 73 -4.15 -5.66 17.64
CA GLU A 73 -2.94 -4.85 17.82
C GLU A 73 -1.86 -5.28 16.80
N PRO A 74 -1.44 -4.43 15.85
CA PRO A 74 -2.04 -3.14 15.52
C PRO A 74 -3.43 -3.30 14.89
N PRO A 75 -4.29 -2.30 14.99
CA PRO A 75 -5.62 -2.34 14.35
C PRO A 75 -5.48 -2.37 12.83
N ALA A 76 -6.51 -2.90 12.15
CA ALA A 76 -6.54 -2.87 10.69
C ALA A 76 -6.46 -1.42 10.18
N PRO A 77 -5.70 -1.15 9.12
CA PRO A 77 -5.62 0.19 8.53
C PRO A 77 -6.97 0.66 8.01
N ASP A 78 -7.15 1.97 8.06
CA ASP A 78 -8.29 2.68 7.49
C ASP A 78 -7.99 3.02 6.02
N PHE A 79 -8.63 2.34 5.09
CA PHE A 79 -8.42 2.55 3.66
C PHE A 79 -9.23 3.74 3.08
N THR A 80 -9.88 4.54 3.90
CA THR A 80 -10.43 5.84 3.48
C THR A 80 -9.36 6.94 3.51
N ASP A 81 -8.21 6.71 4.15
CA ASP A 81 -7.12 7.67 4.20
C ASP A 81 -6.50 7.89 2.81
N ALA A 82 -6.45 9.16 2.40
CA ALA A 82 -5.96 9.59 1.08
C ALA A 82 -4.52 9.16 0.75
N HIS A 83 -3.69 8.80 1.73
CA HIS A 83 -2.34 8.32 1.45
C HIS A 83 -2.33 7.03 0.62
N TYR A 84 -3.38 6.18 0.73
CA TYR A 84 -3.48 4.95 -0.06
C TYR A 84 -3.63 5.18 -1.55
N GLN A 85 -4.12 6.35 -2.00
CA GLN A 85 -4.14 6.72 -3.43
C GLN A 85 -2.73 6.79 -4.02
N ARG A 86 -1.73 7.15 -3.23
CA ARG A 86 -0.35 7.39 -3.65
C ARG A 86 0.62 6.31 -3.20
N MET A 87 0.14 5.36 -2.41
CA MET A 87 0.97 4.24 -1.96
C MET A 87 1.40 3.38 -3.14
N ASP A 88 2.62 2.86 -3.10
CA ASP A 88 3.12 1.96 -4.14
C ASP A 88 2.18 0.76 -4.30
N PRO A 89 1.58 0.57 -5.49
CA PRO A 89 0.68 -0.55 -5.74
C PRO A 89 1.39 -1.91 -5.60
N ALA A 90 2.70 -1.99 -5.88
CA ALA A 90 3.48 -3.22 -5.67
C ALA A 90 3.55 -3.60 -4.19
N TYR A 91 3.69 -2.60 -3.30
CA TYR A 91 3.64 -2.82 -1.86
C TYR A 91 2.26 -3.32 -1.41
N LEU A 92 1.18 -2.69 -1.87
CA LEU A 92 -0.17 -3.11 -1.54
C LEU A 92 -0.45 -4.55 -2.01
N TYR A 93 -0.06 -4.87 -3.25
CA TYR A 93 -0.16 -6.21 -3.80
C TYR A 93 0.56 -7.24 -2.93
N TRP A 94 1.85 -7.00 -2.68
CA TRP A 94 2.66 -7.88 -1.85
C TRP A 94 2.06 -8.06 -0.45
N ARG A 95 1.56 -6.97 0.15
CA ARG A 95 0.97 -7.03 1.49
C ARG A 95 -0.29 -7.88 1.54
N ILE A 96 -1.12 -7.84 0.50
CA ILE A 96 -2.30 -8.69 0.41
C ILE A 96 -1.87 -10.15 0.12
N GLU A 97 -0.92 -10.34 -0.79
CA GLU A 97 -0.41 -11.66 -1.16
C GLU A 97 0.13 -12.44 0.03
N VAL A 98 1.02 -11.83 0.82
CA VAL A 98 1.71 -12.50 1.93
C VAL A 98 1.05 -12.31 3.30
N GLY A 99 0.13 -11.37 3.44
CA GLY A 99 -0.51 -11.02 4.71
C GLY A 99 0.45 -10.37 5.70
N LYS A 100 0.03 -10.31 6.96
CA LYS A 100 0.83 -9.83 8.11
C LYS A 100 0.88 -10.84 9.25
N SER A 101 0.71 -12.11 8.97
CA SER A 101 0.80 -13.21 9.96
C SER A 101 2.22 -13.79 10.10
N ILE A 102 3.23 -13.12 9.52
CA ILE A 102 4.65 -13.44 9.59
C ILE A 102 5.40 -12.41 10.44
N GLU A 103 6.61 -12.75 10.90
CA GLU A 103 7.43 -11.79 11.66
C GLU A 103 7.88 -10.60 10.79
N PRO A 104 8.01 -9.40 11.38
CA PRO A 104 7.77 -9.05 12.79
C PRO A 104 6.30 -8.80 13.15
N PHE A 105 5.39 -8.82 12.21
CA PHE A 105 3.98 -8.45 12.40
C PHE A 105 3.22 -9.42 13.28
N ARG A 106 3.55 -10.71 13.24
CA ARG A 106 2.94 -11.75 14.08
C ARG A 106 3.22 -11.48 15.56
N ALA A 107 4.46 -11.12 15.89
CA ALA A 107 4.84 -10.76 17.26
C ALA A 107 4.11 -9.51 17.77
N GLN A 108 3.63 -8.64 16.86
CA GLN A 108 2.82 -7.47 17.17
C GLN A 108 1.32 -7.78 17.27
N GLY A 109 0.91 -9.04 17.08
CA GLY A 109 -0.49 -9.46 17.19
C GLY A 109 -1.30 -9.32 15.89
N SER A 110 -0.66 -9.07 14.74
CA SER A 110 -1.37 -9.00 13.47
C SER A 110 -1.95 -10.36 13.06
N VAL A 111 -3.20 -10.33 12.59
CA VAL A 111 -3.95 -11.51 12.15
C VAL A 111 -4.33 -11.47 10.66
N MET A 112 -3.82 -10.51 9.89
CA MET A 112 -4.10 -10.41 8.47
C MET A 112 -3.59 -11.65 7.72
N PRO A 113 -4.48 -12.47 7.12
CA PRO A 113 -4.06 -13.69 6.43
C PRO A 113 -3.35 -13.38 5.10
N ALA A 114 -2.59 -14.38 4.62
CA ALA A 114 -2.02 -14.37 3.27
C ALA A 114 -3.11 -14.77 2.25
N TRP A 115 -3.33 -13.93 1.26
CA TRP A 115 -4.36 -14.16 0.23
C TRP A 115 -3.81 -14.74 -1.07
N GLY A 116 -2.49 -14.77 -1.26
CA GLY A 116 -1.85 -15.26 -2.48
C GLY A 116 -2.14 -16.72 -2.82
N MET A 117 -2.49 -17.55 -1.82
CA MET A 117 -2.90 -18.94 -2.03
C MET A 117 -4.39 -19.10 -2.37
N HIS A 118 -5.19 -18.05 -2.22
CA HIS A 118 -6.65 -18.08 -2.34
C HIS A 118 -7.17 -17.22 -3.49
N LEU A 119 -6.39 -16.28 -3.97
CA LEU A 119 -6.74 -15.32 -5.02
C LEU A 119 -5.74 -15.42 -6.17
N THR A 120 -6.25 -15.25 -7.38
CA THR A 120 -5.40 -15.12 -8.58
C THR A 120 -4.67 -13.78 -8.58
N GLU A 121 -3.60 -13.68 -9.37
CA GLU A 121 -2.88 -12.41 -9.58
C GLU A 121 -3.83 -11.29 -10.03
N GLN A 122 -4.73 -11.57 -10.97
CA GLN A 122 -5.73 -10.61 -11.42
C GLN A 122 -6.63 -10.13 -10.29
N GLN A 123 -7.09 -11.04 -9.42
CA GLN A 123 -7.95 -10.70 -8.28
C GLN A 123 -7.21 -9.83 -7.25
N LEU A 124 -5.93 -10.13 -7.00
CA LEU A 124 -5.09 -9.29 -6.13
C LEU A 124 -4.96 -7.88 -6.67
N TRP A 125 -4.69 -7.71 -7.99
CA TRP A 125 -4.63 -6.41 -8.63
C TRP A 125 -5.97 -5.67 -8.62
N GLN A 126 -7.08 -6.36 -8.78
CA GLN A 126 -8.42 -5.78 -8.68
C GLN A 126 -8.66 -5.19 -7.27
N ILE A 127 -8.26 -5.89 -6.23
CA ILE A 127 -8.35 -5.38 -4.84
C ILE A 127 -7.45 -4.16 -4.66
N VAL A 128 -6.20 -4.21 -5.13
CA VAL A 128 -5.26 -3.06 -5.04
C VAL A 128 -5.84 -1.83 -5.72
N ALA A 129 -6.33 -1.98 -6.96
CA ALA A 129 -6.95 -0.88 -7.71
C ALA A 129 -8.15 -0.30 -6.95
N TYR A 130 -9.03 -1.13 -6.43
CA TYR A 130 -10.18 -0.70 -5.62
C TYR A 130 -9.74 0.08 -4.38
N LEU A 131 -8.71 -0.38 -3.65
CA LEU A 131 -8.18 0.31 -2.47
C LEU A 131 -7.70 1.71 -2.80
N GLN A 132 -7.00 1.91 -3.92
CA GLN A 132 -6.49 3.21 -4.35
C GLN A 132 -7.58 4.17 -4.78
N VAL A 133 -8.66 3.69 -5.39
CA VAL A 133 -9.79 4.53 -5.81
C VAL A 133 -10.73 4.85 -4.65
N ARG A 134 -10.82 3.96 -3.67
CA ARG A 134 -11.69 4.11 -2.49
C ARG A 134 -11.16 5.15 -1.51
N ALA A 135 -9.85 5.34 -1.44
CA ALA A 135 -9.21 6.32 -0.57
C ALA A 135 -9.54 7.76 -1.03
N HIS A 136 -9.91 8.67 -0.13
CA HIS A 136 -10.26 10.07 -0.43
C HIS A 136 -10.14 10.99 0.79
#